data_804403db2b81ee5ee3aac25a548e2ef8
#
_entry.id   804403db2b81ee5ee3aac25a548e2ef8
#
_cell.length_a   1.000
_cell.length_b   1.000
_cell.length_c   1.000
_cell.angle_alpha   90.00
_cell.angle_beta   90.00
_cell.angle_gamma   90.00
#
_symmetry.space_group_name_H-M   'P 1'
#
loop_
_entity.id
_entity.type
_entity.pdbx_description
1 polymer ?
#
loop_
_entity_poly.entity_id
_entity_poly.type
_entity_poly.pdbx_seq_one_letter_code
_entity_poly.pdbx_strand_id
1 'polypeptide(L)'
;MISNFPRCSRLPRSQSFGAVVLFIFFIFPIGTKAQANRDSAQIANFTDVAGKSGLTMENVFGGKETKKYIIETTGTGVAIFDYDNDGWPDIFIVNGTTLEGFPPGKGPTSHLYRNNHDGTFKDVTVQAGLIATGWGQGVCVGDYDNDGWEDLYVTYYGKNRLYHNQKGVFTEVAQQAGVAGSGKSWGTGCAFVDYDRDGLLDLIVANYVDFDLSIAPAPGARAACVWKGVAVMCGPRGLPDAKNILYHNRGNGTFEDVTVKAHIDRTDGHYALGISTLDFDDDGWPDIYVACDSTPSILYHNNRDGTFTDVAVTAGAAFNEDGREQAGMGTSVADFDGDGRLDIFKTNFSDDTSTLYRNNGDGSFSDATFPAGLGLHTQYLGWGAMFFDFDNDSWPDLIVANGHVYPEVDKYHLGSNYEEPRVLYRNNGNGTFTDLSASAGPGITTSASARGLAVGDLWNDGRISVVISNMSARPSLLVNEARSSNHWIAIKTVGSKSNRDGIGARVTVKIGKRTLVDEVRSGSSYDSNSDMRVHFGLGAATKIDELKIRWPSGLTERFDNLRVDTIHTLKEGTGTAVQDAAEKSKARPAGAAIP
;
A
#
# COMPACT_ATOMS: atom_id res chain seq x y z
N MET A 1 65.90 -22.77 -11.94
CA MET A 1 66.93 -21.72 -11.91
C MET A 1 66.47 -20.77 -10.83
N ILE A 2 66.89 -21.00 -9.61
CA ILE A 2 68.07 -20.54 -8.90
C ILE A 2 68.09 -19.02 -8.79
N SER A 3 67.82 -18.57 -7.57
CA SER A 3 68.58 -17.79 -6.58
C SER A 3 68.34 -16.26 -6.73
N ASN A 4 68.30 -15.40 -5.69
CA ASN A 4 69.00 -15.37 -4.40
C ASN A 4 68.37 -14.27 -3.53
N PHE A 5 68.32 -14.56 -2.24
CA PHE A 5 68.30 -13.55 -1.13
C PHE A 5 69.69 -12.94 -0.91
N PRO A 6 69.82 -11.81 -0.23
CA PRO A 6 70.77 -11.78 0.87
C PRO A 6 70.21 -11.27 2.21
N ARG A 7 70.92 -11.79 3.24
CA ARG A 7 70.72 -11.63 4.69
C ARG A 7 71.43 -10.40 5.25
N CYS A 8 70.85 -9.89 6.35
CA CYS A 8 71.45 -9.55 7.65
C CYS A 8 72.71 -8.68 7.77
N SER A 9 72.64 -7.65 8.60
CA SER A 9 73.72 -7.37 9.58
C SER A 9 73.18 -6.53 10.78
N ARG A 10 73.62 -6.99 11.90
CA ARG A 10 73.62 -6.80 13.34
C ARG A 10 73.76 -5.35 13.85
N LEU A 11 73.13 -5.14 15.01
CA LEU A 11 73.27 -4.12 16.06
C LEU A 11 74.73 -3.74 16.44
N PRO A 12 74.94 -2.57 17.15
CA PRO A 12 75.50 -2.67 18.50
C PRO A 12 74.74 -1.95 19.62
N ARG A 13 74.98 -2.46 20.82
CA ARG A 13 74.56 -1.92 22.12
C ARG A 13 75.43 -0.71 22.50
N SER A 14 74.82 0.28 23.20
CA SER A 14 75.37 0.77 24.49
C SER A 14 74.53 1.91 25.07
N GLN A 15 74.27 1.80 26.29
CA GLN A 15 74.47 2.63 27.51
C GLN A 15 73.25 3.39 28.00
N SER A 16 72.90 2.99 29.19
CA SER A 16 72.00 3.57 30.16
C SER A 16 72.39 4.95 30.63
N PHE A 17 71.44 5.88 30.64
CA PHE A 17 71.42 7.05 31.54
C PHE A 17 70.06 7.07 32.23
N GLY A 18 70.07 6.96 33.55
CA GLY A 18 68.90 7.08 34.38
C GLY A 18 68.45 8.51 34.47
N ALA A 19 67.16 8.75 34.13
CA ALA A 19 66.50 9.97 34.49
C ALA A 19 65.34 9.58 35.44
N VAL A 20 65.41 10.12 36.63
CA VAL A 20 64.35 10.06 37.66
C VAL A 20 63.22 10.99 37.14
N VAL A 21 62.09 10.41 36.75
CA VAL A 21 60.87 11.17 36.44
C VAL A 21 59.97 11.16 37.67
N LEU A 22 59.85 12.34 38.27
CA LEU A 22 58.92 12.63 39.34
C LEU A 22 57.50 12.60 38.79
N PHE A 23 56.68 11.60 39.13
CA PHE A 23 55.25 11.57 38.83
C PHE A 23 54.53 12.49 39.78
N ILE A 24 54.11 13.68 39.29
CA ILE A 24 53.14 14.53 39.96
C ILE A 24 51.74 14.00 39.58
N PHE A 25 51.08 13.35 40.53
CA PHE A 25 49.67 12.99 40.39
C PHE A 25 48.80 14.27 40.42
N PHE A 26 48.35 14.72 39.28
CA PHE A 26 47.22 15.63 39.22
C PHE A 26 45.94 14.82 39.48
N ILE A 27 45.36 15.00 40.66
CA ILE A 27 44.00 14.54 40.97
C ILE A 27 43.07 15.50 40.24
N PHE A 28 42.60 15.09 39.07
CA PHE A 28 41.43 15.73 38.43
C PHE A 28 40.21 15.28 39.21
N PRO A 29 39.32 16.19 39.62
CA PRO A 29 38.04 15.81 40.15
C PRO A 29 37.27 15.08 39.04
N ILE A 30 36.83 13.86 39.31
CA ILE A 30 35.89 13.12 38.49
C ILE A 30 34.60 13.95 38.55
N GLY A 31 34.45 14.84 37.59
CA GLY A 31 33.17 15.45 37.33
C GLY A 31 32.18 14.34 36.95
N THR A 32 31.25 14.05 37.82
CA THR A 32 30.04 13.33 37.50
C THR A 32 29.42 14.04 36.29
N LYS A 33 29.58 13.47 35.10
CA LYS A 33 28.72 13.82 33.98
C LYS A 33 27.29 13.52 34.44
N ALA A 34 26.59 14.54 34.83
CA ALA A 34 25.15 14.50 34.89
C ALA A 34 24.71 14.00 33.52
N GLN A 35 24.28 12.76 33.47
CA GLN A 35 23.62 12.14 32.36
C GLN A 35 22.37 13.01 32.17
N ALA A 36 22.44 13.95 31.25
CA ALA A 36 21.27 14.62 30.76
C ALA A 36 20.40 13.52 30.16
N ASN A 37 19.48 13.01 30.94
CA ASN A 37 18.29 12.36 30.45
C ASN A 37 17.57 13.44 29.64
N ARG A 38 17.97 13.59 28.39
CA ARG A 38 17.03 14.03 27.37
C ARG A 38 16.16 12.80 27.19
N ASP A 39 15.00 12.78 27.80
CA ASP A 39 13.82 12.12 27.26
C ASP A 39 13.65 12.68 25.83
N SER A 40 14.36 12.11 24.88
CA SER A 40 13.96 12.24 23.48
C SER A 40 12.61 11.53 23.43
N ALA A 41 11.53 12.30 23.41
CA ALA A 41 10.20 11.75 23.27
C ALA A 41 10.25 10.75 22.12
N GLN A 42 9.93 9.51 22.41
CA GLN A 42 9.90 8.45 21.39
C GLN A 42 8.82 8.85 20.39
N ILE A 43 9.20 9.12 19.14
CA ILE A 43 8.28 9.62 18.09
C ILE A 43 7.40 8.52 17.52
N ALA A 44 7.78 7.25 17.66
CA ALA A 44 7.02 6.09 17.22
C ALA A 44 7.03 5.02 18.32
N ASN A 45 5.85 4.55 18.73
CA ASN A 45 5.67 3.43 19.65
C ASN A 45 4.39 2.67 19.27
N PHE A 46 4.46 1.84 18.26
CA PHE A 46 3.32 1.07 17.79
C PHE A 46 3.08 -0.16 18.67
N THR A 47 1.84 -0.35 19.10
CA THR A 47 1.38 -1.54 19.82
C THR A 47 0.26 -2.24 19.04
N ASP A 48 0.23 -3.57 19.07
CA ASP A 48 -0.87 -4.36 18.51
C ASP A 48 -2.00 -4.50 19.52
N VAL A 49 -3.08 -3.81 19.28
CA VAL A 49 -4.27 -3.81 20.15
C VAL A 49 -5.41 -4.71 19.63
N ALA A 50 -5.25 -5.42 18.50
CA ALA A 50 -6.31 -6.18 17.84
C ALA A 50 -7.10 -7.10 18.79
N GLY A 51 -6.41 -7.88 19.64
CA GLY A 51 -7.07 -8.77 20.59
C GLY A 51 -7.88 -8.04 21.66
N LYS A 52 -7.40 -6.89 22.15
CA LYS A 52 -8.12 -6.04 23.12
C LYS A 52 -9.29 -5.33 22.47
N SER A 53 -9.15 -4.97 21.21
CA SER A 53 -10.17 -4.27 20.43
C SER A 53 -11.22 -5.20 19.82
N GLY A 54 -11.14 -6.53 20.03
CA GLY A 54 -12.17 -7.46 19.58
C GLY A 54 -11.99 -8.02 18.17
N LEU A 55 -10.87 -7.76 17.50
CA LEU A 55 -10.53 -8.35 16.21
C LEU A 55 -9.96 -9.76 16.44
N THR A 56 -10.82 -10.76 16.46
CA THR A 56 -10.48 -12.12 16.93
C THR A 56 -10.56 -13.20 15.86
N MET A 57 -11.00 -12.86 14.63
CA MET A 57 -11.02 -13.84 13.54
C MET A 57 -9.62 -14.42 13.30
N GLU A 58 -9.54 -15.68 12.95
CA GLU A 58 -8.32 -16.27 12.39
C GLU A 58 -8.44 -16.27 10.87
N ASN A 59 -7.42 -15.71 10.21
CA ASN A 59 -7.32 -15.81 8.77
C ASN A 59 -6.95 -17.26 8.40
N VAL A 60 -7.73 -17.89 7.54
CA VAL A 60 -7.49 -19.25 7.06
C VAL A 60 -7.12 -19.18 5.59
N PHE A 61 -5.86 -19.48 5.26
CA PHE A 61 -5.39 -19.38 3.89
C PHE A 61 -4.36 -20.48 3.58
N GLY A 62 -4.85 -21.60 3.03
CA GLY A 62 -4.05 -22.79 2.76
C GLY A 62 -3.55 -23.50 4.03
N GLY A 63 -2.58 -24.39 3.86
CA GLY A 63 -1.96 -25.11 4.99
C GLY A 63 -1.03 -24.21 5.82
N LYS A 64 -0.88 -24.49 7.12
CA LYS A 64 0.02 -23.74 8.01
C LYS A 64 1.48 -24.17 7.84
N GLU A 65 1.74 -25.47 7.88
CA GLU A 65 3.08 -26.06 7.93
C GLU A 65 3.72 -26.21 6.55
N THR A 66 2.91 -26.31 5.50
CA THR A 66 3.36 -26.52 4.13
C THR A 66 2.43 -25.84 3.14
N LYS A 67 2.99 -25.32 2.05
CA LYS A 67 2.26 -24.80 0.90
C LYS A 67 2.52 -25.68 -0.30
N LYS A 68 1.48 -26.29 -0.86
CA LYS A 68 1.61 -27.16 -2.05
C LYS A 68 1.57 -26.36 -3.34
N TYR A 69 0.75 -25.32 -3.37
CA TYR A 69 0.50 -24.52 -4.56
C TYR A 69 0.49 -23.04 -4.24
N ILE A 70 0.78 -22.25 -5.26
CA ILE A 70 0.85 -20.78 -5.16
C ILE A 70 -0.45 -20.15 -4.61
N ILE A 71 -1.61 -20.76 -4.88
CA ILE A 71 -2.91 -20.29 -4.36
C ILE A 71 -2.95 -20.21 -2.83
N GLU A 72 -2.11 -20.93 -2.13
CA GLU A 72 -2.08 -20.97 -0.66
C GLU A 72 -1.19 -19.87 -0.05
N THR A 73 -0.61 -18.97 -0.86
CA THR A 73 0.48 -18.08 -0.39
C THR A 73 0.18 -16.59 -0.45
N THR A 74 -0.75 -16.17 -1.32
CA THR A 74 -1.03 -14.76 -1.59
C THR A 74 -1.74 -14.05 -0.43
N GLY A 75 -2.58 -14.74 0.31
CA GLY A 75 -3.26 -14.16 1.47
C GLY A 75 -4.41 -13.24 1.09
N THR A 76 -4.75 -12.31 1.99
CA THR A 76 -5.98 -11.54 1.91
C THR A 76 -5.78 -10.07 2.24
N GLY A 77 -6.65 -9.24 1.66
CA GLY A 77 -6.73 -7.82 1.92
C GLY A 77 -7.57 -7.42 3.13
N VAL A 78 -7.52 -6.13 3.43
CA VAL A 78 -8.31 -5.46 4.47
C VAL A 78 -8.87 -4.15 3.92
N ALA A 79 -10.06 -3.73 4.40
CA ALA A 79 -10.62 -2.42 4.09
C ALA A 79 -11.00 -1.65 5.36
N ILE A 80 -10.81 -0.33 5.32
CA ILE A 80 -11.25 0.62 6.33
C ILE A 80 -12.23 1.58 5.67
N PHE A 81 -13.48 1.64 6.17
CA PHE A 81 -14.55 2.47 5.61
C PHE A 81 -15.71 2.60 6.60
N ASP A 82 -16.59 3.57 6.41
CA ASP A 82 -17.76 3.86 7.28
C ASP A 82 -19.01 3.20 6.68
N TYR A 83 -19.21 1.89 6.95
CA TYR A 83 -20.25 1.10 6.29
C TYR A 83 -21.68 1.48 6.69
N ASP A 84 -21.89 2.03 7.89
CA ASP A 84 -23.21 2.39 8.40
C ASP A 84 -23.45 3.90 8.50
N ASN A 85 -22.54 4.72 7.93
CA ASN A 85 -22.58 6.17 7.87
C ASN A 85 -22.75 6.83 9.26
N ASP A 86 -22.16 6.23 10.30
CA ASP A 86 -22.18 6.79 11.64
C ASP A 86 -21.03 7.79 11.92
N GLY A 87 -20.13 7.95 10.94
CA GLY A 87 -18.99 8.86 10.96
C GLY A 87 -17.71 8.25 11.56
N TRP A 88 -17.71 6.96 11.88
CA TRP A 88 -16.55 6.24 12.39
C TRP A 88 -16.15 5.11 11.45
N PRO A 89 -14.88 5.03 11.07
CA PRO A 89 -14.46 3.95 10.17
C PRO A 89 -14.53 2.59 10.84
N ASP A 90 -14.99 1.62 10.06
CA ASP A 90 -15.10 0.21 10.38
C ASP A 90 -14.01 -0.58 9.68
N ILE A 91 -13.89 -1.89 9.97
CA ILE A 91 -12.85 -2.74 9.43
C ILE A 91 -13.48 -3.97 8.76
N PHE A 92 -13.21 -4.17 7.48
CA PHE A 92 -13.53 -5.41 6.78
C PHE A 92 -12.25 -6.19 6.48
N ILE A 93 -12.24 -7.48 6.80
CA ILE A 93 -11.08 -8.36 6.60
C ILE A 93 -11.51 -9.54 5.74
N VAL A 94 -10.86 -9.69 4.60
CA VAL A 94 -11.09 -10.82 3.69
C VAL A 94 -10.53 -12.10 4.31
N ASN A 95 -11.18 -13.23 4.07
CA ASN A 95 -10.72 -14.55 4.51
C ASN A 95 -10.68 -15.52 3.33
N GLY A 96 -9.84 -16.54 3.46
CA GLY A 96 -9.64 -17.57 2.45
C GLY A 96 -10.25 -18.92 2.84
N THR A 97 -9.59 -20.00 2.41
CA THR A 97 -9.95 -21.38 2.68
C THR A 97 -8.72 -22.30 2.58
N THR A 98 -8.91 -23.62 2.61
CA THR A 98 -7.85 -24.61 2.38
C THR A 98 -8.13 -25.46 1.14
N LEU A 99 -7.12 -26.19 0.64
CA LEU A 99 -7.26 -27.09 -0.52
C LEU A 99 -8.27 -28.22 -0.25
N GLU A 100 -8.31 -28.68 0.99
CA GLU A 100 -9.24 -29.74 1.42
C GLU A 100 -10.67 -29.21 1.53
N GLY A 101 -10.84 -27.89 1.66
CA GLY A 101 -12.11 -27.22 1.88
C GLY A 101 -12.73 -27.55 3.25
N PHE A 102 -14.00 -27.21 3.39
CA PHE A 102 -14.76 -27.38 4.63
C PHE A 102 -16.13 -27.99 4.33
N PRO A 103 -16.75 -28.65 5.28
CA PRO A 103 -18.15 -29.07 5.16
C PRO A 103 -19.07 -27.88 4.86
N PRO A 104 -20.18 -28.08 4.13
CA PRO A 104 -21.10 -26.97 3.79
C PRO A 104 -21.50 -26.15 5.01
N GLY A 105 -21.35 -24.80 4.90
CA GLY A 105 -21.67 -23.84 5.96
C GLY A 105 -20.72 -23.85 7.17
N LYS A 106 -19.55 -24.50 7.06
CA LYS A 106 -18.52 -24.52 8.11
C LYS A 106 -17.19 -23.90 7.68
N GLY A 107 -17.09 -23.42 6.45
CA GLY A 107 -15.90 -22.72 5.98
C GLY A 107 -15.71 -21.36 6.65
N PRO A 108 -14.47 -20.86 6.70
CA PRO A 108 -14.20 -19.52 7.17
C PRO A 108 -14.87 -18.48 6.28
N THR A 109 -15.26 -17.34 6.87
CA THR A 109 -15.86 -16.20 6.17
C THR A 109 -14.98 -14.97 6.34
N SER A 110 -15.13 -13.99 5.45
CA SER A 110 -14.68 -12.64 5.71
C SER A 110 -15.45 -12.02 6.87
N HIS A 111 -14.88 -11.01 7.54
CA HIS A 111 -15.49 -10.41 8.72
C HIS A 111 -15.59 -8.89 8.60
N LEU A 112 -16.76 -8.34 8.95
CA LEU A 112 -16.99 -6.91 9.14
C LEU A 112 -17.03 -6.59 10.64
N TYR A 113 -16.19 -5.69 11.08
CA TYR A 113 -16.07 -5.23 12.45
C TYR A 113 -16.54 -3.78 12.56
N ARG A 114 -17.68 -3.57 13.20
CA ARG A 114 -18.22 -2.24 13.50
C ARG A 114 -17.45 -1.59 14.64
N ASN A 115 -17.08 -0.33 14.47
CA ASN A 115 -16.46 0.49 15.50
C ASN A 115 -17.49 0.84 16.61
N ASN A 116 -17.15 0.57 17.87
CA ASN A 116 -18.02 0.90 19.02
C ASN A 116 -17.73 2.29 19.59
N HIS A 117 -16.82 3.09 19.00
CA HIS A 117 -16.40 4.43 19.43
C HIS A 117 -15.67 4.47 20.79
N ASP A 118 -15.29 3.34 21.35
CA ASP A 118 -14.66 3.20 22.67
C ASP A 118 -13.29 2.49 22.63
N GLY A 119 -12.74 2.30 21.43
CA GLY A 119 -11.49 1.57 21.21
C GLY A 119 -11.71 0.08 20.94
N THR A 120 -12.97 -0.36 20.86
CA THR A 120 -13.33 -1.74 20.56
C THR A 120 -14.18 -1.85 19.29
N PHE A 121 -14.24 -3.06 18.75
CA PHE A 121 -15.01 -3.38 17.56
C PHE A 121 -15.92 -4.58 17.84
N LYS A 122 -17.05 -4.61 17.16
CA LYS A 122 -18.02 -5.70 17.22
C LYS A 122 -18.14 -6.36 15.86
N ASP A 123 -18.00 -7.69 15.82
CA ASP A 123 -18.30 -8.46 14.61
C ASP A 123 -19.80 -8.37 14.27
N VAL A 124 -20.09 -7.81 13.11
CA VAL A 124 -21.45 -7.61 12.59
C VAL A 124 -21.66 -8.32 11.24
N THR A 125 -20.76 -9.19 10.84
CA THR A 125 -20.75 -9.90 9.54
C THR A 125 -22.10 -10.53 9.19
N VAL A 126 -22.69 -11.25 10.14
CA VAL A 126 -24.00 -11.92 9.94
C VAL A 126 -25.13 -10.90 9.77
N GLN A 127 -25.14 -9.87 10.63
CA GLN A 127 -26.16 -8.82 10.60
C GLN A 127 -26.07 -7.97 9.32
N ALA A 128 -24.84 -7.72 8.85
CA ALA A 128 -24.58 -6.96 7.65
C ALA A 128 -24.79 -7.78 6.35
N GLY A 129 -25.03 -9.11 6.42
CA GLY A 129 -25.28 -9.93 5.22
C GLY A 129 -24.02 -10.34 4.45
N LEU A 130 -22.83 -10.28 5.06
CA LEU A 130 -21.53 -10.50 4.39
C LEU A 130 -20.99 -11.93 4.55
N ILE A 131 -21.84 -12.92 4.80
CA ILE A 131 -21.39 -14.33 4.93
C ILE A 131 -20.98 -14.86 3.56
N ALA A 132 -19.68 -15.05 3.36
CA ALA A 132 -19.12 -15.59 2.14
C ALA A 132 -17.90 -16.46 2.43
N THR A 133 -17.81 -17.61 1.76
CA THR A 133 -16.69 -18.53 1.85
C THR A 133 -15.98 -18.65 0.51
N GLY A 134 -14.75 -19.12 0.49
CA GLY A 134 -13.95 -19.32 -0.71
C GLY A 134 -12.54 -18.76 -0.57
N TRP A 135 -11.78 -18.74 -1.67
CA TRP A 135 -10.46 -18.14 -1.74
C TRP A 135 -10.58 -16.63 -1.98
N GLY A 136 -10.99 -15.87 -0.95
CA GLY A 136 -10.99 -14.41 -1.03
C GLY A 136 -9.58 -13.86 -1.11
N GLN A 137 -9.38 -12.77 -1.86
CA GLN A 137 -8.10 -12.13 -2.10
C GLN A 137 -8.15 -10.65 -1.68
N GLY A 138 -8.49 -9.79 -2.62
CA GLY A 138 -8.52 -8.35 -2.44
C GLY A 138 -9.91 -7.80 -2.12
N VAL A 139 -9.92 -6.52 -1.73
CA VAL A 139 -11.13 -5.73 -1.50
C VAL A 139 -10.90 -4.29 -1.91
N CYS A 140 -11.90 -3.69 -2.54
CA CYS A 140 -12.00 -2.24 -2.76
C CYS A 140 -13.38 -1.72 -2.39
N VAL A 141 -13.43 -0.44 -2.05
CA VAL A 141 -14.60 0.28 -1.52
C VAL A 141 -14.95 1.43 -2.45
N GLY A 142 -16.24 1.70 -2.67
CA GLY A 142 -16.73 2.86 -3.40
C GLY A 142 -18.25 2.81 -3.53
N ASP A 143 -18.90 3.96 -3.51
CA ASP A 143 -20.33 4.14 -3.76
C ASP A 143 -20.59 4.13 -5.29
N TYR A 144 -20.72 2.89 -5.86
CA TYR A 144 -20.75 2.72 -7.30
C TYR A 144 -22.06 3.19 -7.95
N ASP A 145 -23.14 3.32 -7.19
CA ASP A 145 -24.43 3.78 -7.69
C ASP A 145 -24.84 5.20 -7.21
N ASN A 146 -23.91 5.87 -6.49
CA ASN A 146 -24.04 7.23 -5.98
C ASN A 146 -25.23 7.42 -5.00
N ASP A 147 -25.62 6.36 -4.26
CA ASP A 147 -26.73 6.41 -3.31
C ASP A 147 -26.34 6.97 -1.93
N GLY A 148 -25.04 7.13 -1.67
CA GLY A 148 -24.46 7.69 -0.45
C GLY A 148 -24.07 6.61 0.57
N TRP A 149 -24.02 5.34 0.17
CA TRP A 149 -23.56 4.21 0.98
C TRP A 149 -22.41 3.51 0.28
N GLU A 150 -21.27 3.40 0.95
CA GLU A 150 -20.09 2.75 0.39
C GLU A 150 -20.34 1.25 0.20
N ASP A 151 -20.06 0.74 -1.01
CA ASP A 151 -20.20 -0.64 -1.43
C ASP A 151 -18.86 -1.38 -1.37
N LEU A 152 -18.88 -2.71 -1.43
CA LEU A 152 -17.70 -3.54 -1.40
C LEU A 152 -17.58 -4.38 -2.67
N TYR A 153 -16.42 -4.38 -3.30
CA TYR A 153 -16.05 -5.41 -4.25
C TYR A 153 -14.93 -6.27 -3.67
N VAL A 154 -15.15 -7.59 -3.67
CA VAL A 154 -14.19 -8.57 -3.13
C VAL A 154 -13.78 -9.53 -4.23
N THR A 155 -12.48 -9.63 -4.49
CA THR A 155 -11.91 -10.52 -5.48
C THR A 155 -11.71 -11.92 -4.90
N TYR A 156 -11.77 -12.92 -5.78
CA TYR A 156 -11.63 -14.34 -5.42
C TYR A 156 -10.82 -15.10 -6.50
N TYR A 157 -10.23 -16.18 -6.09
CA TYR A 157 -10.00 -17.27 -7.03
C TYR A 157 -11.35 -17.95 -7.29
N GLY A 158 -11.89 -17.72 -8.50
CA GLY A 158 -13.25 -18.07 -8.87
C GLY A 158 -14.11 -16.85 -9.21
N LYS A 159 -15.34 -16.82 -8.70
CA LYS A 159 -16.25 -15.69 -8.93
C LYS A 159 -16.02 -14.60 -7.91
N ASN A 160 -15.77 -13.40 -8.39
CA ASN A 160 -15.73 -12.18 -7.59
C ASN A 160 -17.12 -11.79 -7.08
N ARG A 161 -17.19 -10.95 -6.06
CA ARG A 161 -18.43 -10.52 -5.41
C ARG A 161 -18.50 -9.00 -5.36
N LEU A 162 -19.66 -8.45 -5.73
CA LEU A 162 -20.05 -7.06 -5.50
C LEU A 162 -21.17 -7.06 -4.47
N TYR A 163 -20.98 -6.36 -3.38
CA TYR A 163 -21.94 -6.22 -2.32
C TYR A 163 -22.49 -4.78 -2.34
N HIS A 164 -23.75 -4.64 -2.74
CA HIS A 164 -24.48 -3.39 -2.67
C HIS A 164 -24.95 -3.13 -1.24
N ASN A 165 -24.59 -1.97 -0.69
CA ASN A 165 -24.88 -1.56 0.68
C ASN A 165 -26.19 -0.78 0.74
N GLN A 166 -27.20 -1.29 1.40
CA GLN A 166 -28.44 -0.59 1.69
C GLN A 166 -28.55 -0.28 3.19
N LYS A 167 -28.02 0.87 3.61
CA LYS A 167 -28.11 1.35 4.99
C LYS A 167 -27.50 0.36 6.01
N GLY A 168 -26.28 -0.09 5.72
CA GLY A 168 -25.52 -1.01 6.56
C GLY A 168 -25.88 -2.50 6.38
N VAL A 169 -26.71 -2.84 5.39
CA VAL A 169 -27.03 -4.22 5.02
C VAL A 169 -26.63 -4.48 3.58
N PHE A 170 -25.77 -5.44 3.36
CA PHE A 170 -25.21 -5.78 2.07
C PHE A 170 -25.97 -6.88 1.36
N THR A 171 -26.13 -6.74 0.05
CA THR A 171 -26.67 -7.76 -0.84
C THR A 171 -25.66 -8.08 -1.94
N GLU A 172 -25.34 -9.35 -2.13
CA GLU A 172 -24.43 -9.76 -3.20
C GLU A 172 -25.11 -9.66 -4.57
N VAL A 173 -24.54 -8.87 -5.49
CA VAL A 173 -25.13 -8.53 -6.79
C VAL A 173 -24.19 -8.74 -7.98
N ALA A 174 -22.97 -9.26 -7.80
CA ALA A 174 -21.93 -9.33 -8.83
C ALA A 174 -22.38 -10.04 -10.12
N GLN A 175 -23.14 -11.13 -10.00
CA GLN A 175 -23.67 -11.84 -11.17
C GLN A 175 -24.70 -10.98 -11.94
N GLN A 176 -25.57 -10.27 -11.22
CA GLN A 176 -26.58 -9.39 -11.79
C GLN A 176 -25.93 -8.14 -12.38
N ALA A 177 -24.94 -7.58 -11.68
CA ALA A 177 -24.19 -6.41 -12.12
C ALA A 177 -23.23 -6.70 -13.29
N GLY A 178 -22.93 -7.98 -13.58
CA GLY A 178 -22.05 -8.36 -14.68
C GLY A 178 -20.56 -8.36 -14.33
N VAL A 179 -20.19 -8.28 -13.04
CA VAL A 179 -18.79 -8.15 -12.58
C VAL A 179 -18.26 -9.38 -11.82
N ALA A 180 -18.98 -10.51 -11.85
CA ALA A 180 -18.57 -11.73 -11.17
C ALA A 180 -17.34 -12.42 -11.81
N GLY A 181 -16.92 -12.01 -12.99
CA GLY A 181 -15.86 -12.66 -13.76
C GLY A 181 -16.25 -14.03 -14.31
N SER A 182 -15.31 -14.71 -14.97
CA SER A 182 -15.56 -16.01 -15.63
C SER A 182 -15.72 -17.19 -14.66
N GLY A 183 -15.36 -17.01 -13.40
CA GLY A 183 -15.30 -18.09 -12.39
C GLY A 183 -14.08 -19.01 -12.50
N LYS A 184 -13.14 -18.70 -13.40
CA LYS A 184 -11.82 -19.33 -13.54
C LYS A 184 -10.68 -18.36 -13.28
N SER A 185 -10.98 -17.08 -13.21
CA SER A 185 -10.01 -16.03 -12.96
C SER A 185 -9.56 -16.06 -11.49
N TRP A 186 -8.36 -15.63 -11.27
CA TRP A 186 -7.83 -15.36 -9.94
C TRP A 186 -7.68 -13.85 -9.78
N GLY A 187 -8.76 -13.20 -9.35
CA GLY A 187 -8.77 -11.77 -9.04
C GLY A 187 -7.91 -11.49 -7.81
N THR A 188 -7.11 -10.43 -7.88
CA THR A 188 -6.23 -9.93 -6.82
C THR A 188 -6.60 -8.50 -6.48
N GLY A 189 -5.74 -7.50 -6.70
CA GLY A 189 -6.07 -6.10 -6.46
C GLY A 189 -7.27 -5.63 -7.28
N CYS A 190 -8.03 -4.69 -6.73
CA CYS A 190 -9.10 -3.98 -7.42
C CYS A 190 -9.13 -2.51 -7.00
N ALA A 191 -9.74 -1.67 -7.83
CA ALA A 191 -10.02 -0.28 -7.49
C ALA A 191 -11.29 0.19 -8.21
N PHE A 192 -12.11 0.97 -7.52
CA PHE A 192 -13.08 1.82 -8.18
C PHE A 192 -12.38 3.07 -8.72
N VAL A 193 -12.76 3.49 -9.92
CA VAL A 193 -12.15 4.62 -10.63
C VAL A 193 -13.15 5.20 -11.62
N ASP A 194 -13.27 6.50 -11.69
CA ASP A 194 -14.08 7.20 -12.71
C ASP A 194 -13.14 7.54 -13.88
N TYR A 195 -12.84 6.51 -14.74
CA TYR A 195 -11.78 6.64 -15.73
C TYR A 195 -12.16 7.52 -16.92
N ASP A 196 -13.44 7.68 -17.23
CA ASP A 196 -13.93 8.51 -18.33
C ASP A 196 -14.59 9.81 -17.86
N ARG A 197 -14.59 10.04 -16.54
CA ARG A 197 -15.05 11.26 -15.86
C ARG A 197 -16.53 11.56 -16.09
N ASP A 198 -17.35 10.52 -16.20
CA ASP A 198 -18.80 10.65 -16.37
C ASP A 198 -19.55 10.81 -15.03
N GLY A 199 -18.84 10.69 -13.89
CA GLY A 199 -19.36 10.83 -12.53
C GLY A 199 -19.86 9.52 -11.93
N LEU A 200 -19.65 8.39 -12.59
CA LEU A 200 -19.92 7.05 -12.09
C LEU A 200 -18.61 6.32 -11.80
N LEU A 201 -18.59 5.49 -10.78
CA LEU A 201 -17.42 4.68 -10.50
C LEU A 201 -17.40 3.43 -11.35
N ASP A 202 -16.40 3.32 -12.20
CA ASP A 202 -16.00 2.12 -12.93
C ASP A 202 -15.16 1.20 -12.04
N LEU A 203 -14.81 0.00 -12.52
CA LEU A 203 -14.10 -0.97 -11.73
C LEU A 203 -12.96 -1.60 -12.53
N ILE A 204 -11.72 -1.47 -12.04
CA ILE A 204 -10.54 -2.20 -12.53
C ILE A 204 -10.24 -3.37 -11.61
N VAL A 205 -9.97 -4.56 -12.19
CA VAL A 205 -9.62 -5.78 -11.45
C VAL A 205 -8.34 -6.35 -12.03
N ALA A 206 -7.32 -6.50 -11.19
CA ALA A 206 -6.12 -7.26 -11.52
C ALA A 206 -6.41 -8.76 -11.46
N ASN A 207 -5.81 -9.51 -12.36
CA ASN A 207 -5.85 -10.96 -12.35
C ASN A 207 -4.42 -11.53 -12.41
N TYR A 208 -4.15 -12.54 -11.59
CA TYR A 208 -2.81 -13.04 -11.37
C TYR A 208 -2.41 -14.11 -12.39
N VAL A 209 -2.95 -15.30 -12.26
CA VAL A 209 -2.71 -16.43 -13.16
C VAL A 209 -4.02 -17.12 -13.52
N ASP A 210 -4.09 -17.70 -14.72
CA ASP A 210 -5.16 -18.64 -15.09
C ASP A 210 -4.81 -20.00 -14.47
N PHE A 211 -5.18 -20.17 -13.19
CA PHE A 211 -4.75 -21.26 -12.34
C PHE A 211 -5.71 -22.44 -12.40
N ASP A 212 -5.22 -23.59 -12.84
CA ASP A 212 -5.95 -24.85 -12.79
C ASP A 212 -5.27 -25.83 -11.83
N LEU A 213 -5.91 -26.08 -10.70
CA LEU A 213 -5.40 -26.96 -9.65
C LEU A 213 -5.16 -28.39 -10.15
N SER A 214 -5.90 -28.85 -11.18
CA SER A 214 -5.78 -30.22 -11.71
C SER A 214 -4.46 -30.47 -12.45
N ILE A 215 -3.83 -29.41 -12.97
CA ILE A 215 -2.56 -29.46 -13.74
C ILE A 215 -1.43 -28.67 -13.06
N ALA A 216 -1.69 -28.10 -11.89
CA ALA A 216 -0.71 -27.31 -11.16
C ALA A 216 0.53 -28.15 -10.81
N PRO A 217 1.75 -27.63 -11.07
CA PRO A 217 2.96 -28.40 -10.82
C PRO A 217 3.22 -28.57 -9.32
N ALA A 218 3.66 -29.77 -8.94
CA ALA A 218 4.01 -30.10 -7.57
C ALA A 218 5.32 -29.36 -7.13
N PRO A 219 5.54 -29.17 -5.82
CA PRO A 219 6.79 -28.64 -5.29
C PRO A 219 8.01 -29.38 -5.86
N GLY A 220 9.03 -28.63 -6.30
CA GLY A 220 10.25 -29.17 -6.88
C GLY A 220 10.14 -29.69 -8.33
N ALA A 221 8.97 -29.64 -8.96
CA ALA A 221 8.74 -30.21 -10.28
C ALA A 221 9.43 -29.45 -11.44
N ARG A 222 9.74 -28.16 -11.25
CA ARG A 222 10.36 -27.27 -12.25
C ARG A 222 11.39 -26.36 -11.56
N ALA A 223 12.20 -25.65 -12.34
CA ALA A 223 13.17 -24.66 -11.80
C ALA A 223 12.48 -23.57 -10.94
N ALA A 224 11.30 -23.10 -11.37
CA ALA A 224 10.47 -22.14 -10.61
C ALA A 224 9.86 -22.73 -9.32
N CYS A 225 10.09 -24.00 -9.01
CA CYS A 225 9.62 -24.70 -7.83
C CYS A 225 10.79 -25.07 -6.89
N VAL A 226 11.94 -24.42 -7.07
CA VAL A 226 13.15 -24.59 -6.24
C VAL A 226 13.65 -23.22 -5.83
N TRP A 227 13.81 -22.98 -4.53
CA TRP A 227 14.36 -21.75 -3.99
C TRP A 227 15.56 -22.06 -3.08
N LYS A 228 16.70 -21.41 -3.31
CA LYS A 228 17.98 -21.67 -2.60
C LYS A 228 18.31 -23.18 -2.49
N GLY A 229 18.00 -23.95 -3.54
CA GLY A 229 18.30 -25.40 -3.59
C GLY A 229 17.27 -26.30 -2.90
N VAL A 230 16.21 -25.76 -2.32
CA VAL A 230 15.14 -26.50 -1.63
C VAL A 230 13.90 -26.55 -2.53
N ALA A 231 13.24 -27.72 -2.60
CA ALA A 231 11.96 -27.88 -3.27
C ALA A 231 10.88 -27.12 -2.50
N VAL A 232 10.21 -26.19 -3.19
CA VAL A 232 9.13 -25.34 -2.67
C VAL A 232 7.96 -25.37 -3.65
N MET A 233 6.81 -24.77 -3.29
CA MET A 233 5.73 -24.53 -4.24
C MET A 233 6.24 -23.68 -5.41
N CYS A 234 5.62 -23.84 -6.57
CA CYS A 234 6.06 -23.14 -7.79
C CYS A 234 5.56 -21.68 -7.77
N GLY A 235 6.45 -20.74 -8.11
CA GLY A 235 6.06 -19.37 -8.42
C GLY A 235 5.25 -19.26 -9.72
N PRO A 236 4.83 -18.04 -10.13
CA PRO A 236 3.94 -17.86 -11.29
C PRO A 236 4.60 -18.16 -12.62
N ARG A 237 5.93 -18.01 -12.73
CA ARG A 237 6.66 -18.19 -14.00
C ARG A 237 6.40 -19.56 -14.61
N GLY A 238 5.88 -19.54 -15.86
CA GLY A 238 5.51 -20.74 -16.60
C GLY A 238 4.10 -21.26 -16.30
N LEU A 239 3.30 -20.54 -15.51
CA LEU A 239 1.85 -20.67 -15.48
C LEU A 239 1.24 -19.71 -16.51
N PRO A 240 0.04 -19.98 -17.05
CA PRO A 240 -0.67 -19.04 -17.91
C PRO A 240 -0.99 -17.73 -17.14
N ASP A 241 -0.76 -16.59 -17.78
CA ASP A 241 -1.19 -15.29 -17.26
C ASP A 241 -2.70 -15.11 -17.37
N ALA A 242 -3.26 -14.23 -16.53
CA ALA A 242 -4.64 -13.80 -16.61
C ALA A 242 -4.72 -12.31 -16.92
N LYS A 243 -5.68 -11.90 -17.76
CA LYS A 243 -5.86 -10.50 -18.16
C LYS A 243 -6.50 -9.67 -17.06
N ASN A 244 -6.02 -8.46 -16.87
CA ASN A 244 -6.74 -7.45 -16.10
C ASN A 244 -8.06 -7.12 -16.79
N ILE A 245 -9.07 -6.74 -16.02
CA ILE A 245 -10.42 -6.46 -16.55
C ILE A 245 -10.84 -5.06 -16.12
N LEU A 246 -11.31 -4.26 -17.09
CA LEU A 246 -11.95 -2.97 -16.83
C LEU A 246 -13.44 -3.09 -17.12
N TYR A 247 -14.26 -2.76 -16.14
CA TYR A 247 -15.71 -2.70 -16.22
C TYR A 247 -16.19 -1.26 -16.19
N HIS A 248 -16.91 -0.83 -17.23
CA HIS A 248 -17.56 0.49 -17.30
C HIS A 248 -18.94 0.43 -16.65
N ASN A 249 -19.24 1.38 -15.78
CA ASN A 249 -20.51 1.49 -15.07
C ASN A 249 -21.58 2.15 -15.97
N ARG A 250 -22.71 1.48 -16.14
CA ARG A 250 -23.81 1.98 -16.98
C ARG A 250 -24.82 2.90 -16.25
N GLY A 251 -24.57 3.19 -14.97
CA GLY A 251 -25.44 4.03 -14.14
C GLY A 251 -26.81 3.42 -13.81
N ASN A 252 -26.99 2.13 -14.02
CA ASN A 252 -28.25 1.40 -13.77
C ASN A 252 -28.06 0.15 -12.89
N GLY A 253 -26.95 0.12 -12.13
CA GLY A 253 -26.55 -1.01 -11.28
C GLY A 253 -25.91 -2.16 -12.06
N THR A 254 -25.56 -1.96 -13.35
CA THR A 254 -24.84 -2.96 -14.17
C THR A 254 -23.61 -2.35 -14.82
N PHE A 255 -22.64 -3.22 -15.11
CA PHE A 255 -21.39 -2.86 -15.74
C PHE A 255 -21.24 -3.53 -17.11
N GLU A 256 -20.41 -2.95 -17.96
CA GLU A 256 -19.96 -3.50 -19.22
C GLU A 256 -18.46 -3.82 -19.16
N ASP A 257 -18.08 -5.04 -19.56
CA ASP A 257 -16.67 -5.37 -19.75
C ASP A 257 -16.15 -4.63 -21.00
N VAL A 258 -15.32 -3.62 -20.76
CA VAL A 258 -14.70 -2.77 -21.79
C VAL A 258 -13.22 -3.06 -21.98
N THR A 259 -12.70 -4.12 -21.41
CA THR A 259 -11.28 -4.52 -21.38
C THR A 259 -10.61 -4.40 -22.75
N VAL A 260 -11.22 -5.00 -23.78
CA VAL A 260 -10.71 -4.97 -25.17
C VAL A 260 -10.84 -3.57 -25.77
N LYS A 261 -11.98 -2.91 -25.57
CA LYS A 261 -12.26 -1.57 -26.08
C LYS A 261 -11.32 -0.53 -25.47
N ALA A 262 -11.06 -0.64 -24.18
CA ALA A 262 -10.18 0.24 -23.42
C ALA A 262 -8.68 -0.12 -23.58
N HIS A 263 -8.33 -1.17 -24.32
CA HIS A 263 -6.98 -1.64 -24.56
C HIS A 263 -6.22 -2.18 -23.32
N ILE A 264 -6.94 -2.52 -22.27
CA ILE A 264 -6.36 -3.12 -21.04
C ILE A 264 -5.82 -4.52 -21.32
N ASP A 265 -6.35 -5.25 -22.31
CA ASP A 265 -5.96 -6.61 -22.70
C ASP A 265 -4.67 -6.68 -23.52
N ARG A 266 -4.07 -5.55 -23.86
CA ARG A 266 -2.88 -5.51 -24.75
C ARG A 266 -1.58 -5.87 -24.04
N THR A 267 -1.58 -5.94 -22.74
CA THR A 267 -0.43 -6.39 -21.95
C THR A 267 -0.47 -7.89 -21.79
N ASP A 268 0.53 -8.59 -22.34
CA ASP A 268 0.65 -10.04 -22.30
C ASP A 268 1.72 -10.49 -21.31
N GLY A 269 1.51 -11.66 -20.69
CA GLY A 269 2.52 -12.31 -19.86
C GLY A 269 2.74 -11.65 -18.50
N HIS A 270 1.75 -10.95 -17.95
CA HIS A 270 1.85 -10.27 -16.65
C HIS A 270 1.11 -11.04 -15.56
N TYR A 271 1.72 -11.10 -14.38
CA TYR A 271 1.13 -11.67 -13.17
C TYR A 271 0.76 -10.54 -12.22
N ALA A 272 -0.40 -9.93 -12.43
CA ALA A 272 -0.82 -8.72 -11.74
C ALA A 272 -1.29 -9.00 -10.30
N LEU A 273 -0.85 -8.16 -9.36
CA LEU A 273 -1.22 -8.22 -7.95
C LEU A 273 -1.80 -6.88 -7.47
N GLY A 274 -0.99 -5.99 -6.90
CA GLY A 274 -1.45 -4.71 -6.34
C GLY A 274 -1.81 -3.68 -7.40
N ILE A 275 -2.84 -2.87 -7.13
CA ILE A 275 -3.28 -1.75 -7.96
C ILE A 275 -3.21 -0.46 -7.15
N SER A 276 -2.82 0.64 -7.80
CA SER A 276 -3.04 2.01 -7.32
C SER A 276 -3.46 2.91 -8.48
N THR A 277 -4.45 3.77 -8.24
CA THR A 277 -4.84 4.82 -9.17
C THR A 277 -4.15 6.13 -8.81
N LEU A 278 -3.77 6.93 -9.80
CA LEU A 278 -3.16 8.25 -9.63
C LEU A 278 -3.25 9.05 -10.93
N ASP A 279 -3.18 10.36 -10.84
CA ASP A 279 -2.95 11.24 -11.99
C ASP A 279 -1.45 11.59 -11.99
N PHE A 280 -0.61 10.75 -12.67
CA PHE A 280 0.84 10.86 -12.54
C PHE A 280 1.43 12.03 -13.36
N ASP A 281 0.79 12.47 -14.43
CA ASP A 281 1.25 13.58 -15.27
C ASP A 281 0.51 14.91 -15.03
N ASP A 282 -0.37 14.93 -13.99
CA ASP A 282 -1.18 16.07 -13.55
C ASP A 282 -2.05 16.65 -14.69
N ASP A 283 -2.63 15.75 -15.50
CA ASP A 283 -3.48 16.13 -16.63
C ASP A 283 -4.98 16.14 -16.28
N GLY A 284 -5.32 15.66 -15.09
CA GLY A 284 -6.68 15.62 -14.53
C GLY A 284 -7.44 14.35 -14.85
N TRP A 285 -6.81 13.33 -15.44
CA TRP A 285 -7.39 12.04 -15.72
C TRP A 285 -6.70 10.95 -14.90
N PRO A 286 -7.44 10.00 -14.34
CA PRO A 286 -6.83 8.96 -13.54
C PRO A 286 -6.09 7.93 -14.42
N ASP A 287 -4.86 7.63 -14.04
CA ASP A 287 -4.05 6.54 -14.55
C ASP A 287 -4.05 5.36 -13.58
N ILE A 288 -3.54 4.21 -14.00
CA ILE A 288 -3.58 2.98 -13.21
C ILE A 288 -2.20 2.33 -13.21
N TYR A 289 -1.58 2.22 -12.03
CA TYR A 289 -0.36 1.45 -11.83
C TYR A 289 -0.69 0.06 -11.29
N VAL A 290 -0.07 -0.96 -11.89
CA VAL A 290 -0.25 -2.37 -11.49
C VAL A 290 1.10 -3.00 -11.20
N ALA A 291 1.31 -3.41 -9.95
CA ALA A 291 2.47 -4.20 -9.57
C ALA A 291 2.31 -5.65 -10.05
N CYS A 292 3.34 -6.16 -10.71
CA CYS A 292 3.34 -7.51 -11.27
C CYS A 292 4.42 -8.37 -10.65
N ASP A 293 4.06 -9.62 -10.33
CA ASP A 293 4.99 -10.61 -9.78
C ASP A 293 5.86 -11.22 -10.90
N SER A 294 7.16 -11.09 -10.77
CA SER A 294 8.15 -11.73 -11.66
C SER A 294 8.06 -11.33 -13.14
N THR A 295 7.39 -10.23 -13.44
CA THR A 295 7.20 -9.63 -14.78
C THR A 295 7.26 -8.10 -14.67
N PRO A 296 7.41 -7.34 -15.78
CA PRO A 296 7.37 -5.88 -15.72
C PRO A 296 6.07 -5.38 -15.11
N SER A 297 6.14 -4.34 -14.27
CA SER A 297 4.93 -3.63 -13.81
C SER A 297 4.28 -2.88 -14.96
N ILE A 298 3.00 -2.55 -14.82
CA ILE A 298 2.21 -1.87 -15.84
C ILE A 298 1.85 -0.46 -15.36
N LEU A 299 1.90 0.53 -16.23
CA LEU A 299 1.35 1.86 -16.02
C LEU A 299 0.42 2.20 -17.18
N TYR A 300 -0.86 1.99 -16.98
CA TYR A 300 -1.89 2.37 -17.93
C TYR A 300 -2.11 3.89 -17.88
N HIS A 301 -1.58 4.61 -18.85
CA HIS A 301 -1.84 6.04 -19.06
C HIS A 301 -3.18 6.22 -19.76
N ASN A 302 -4.03 7.07 -19.22
CA ASN A 302 -5.35 7.37 -19.74
C ASN A 302 -5.27 8.31 -20.98
N ASN A 303 -5.67 7.82 -22.14
CA ASN A 303 -5.62 8.59 -23.39
C ASN A 303 -6.75 9.65 -23.52
N ARG A 304 -7.64 9.78 -22.53
CA ARG A 304 -8.79 10.72 -22.50
C ARG A 304 -9.85 10.46 -23.58
N ASP A 305 -9.85 9.30 -24.16
CA ASP A 305 -10.81 8.86 -25.19
C ASP A 305 -11.48 7.52 -24.85
N GLY A 306 -11.36 7.11 -23.58
CA GLY A 306 -11.86 5.84 -23.07
C GLY A 306 -10.90 4.66 -23.32
N THR A 307 -9.67 4.93 -23.76
CA THR A 307 -8.63 3.92 -23.96
C THR A 307 -7.39 4.21 -23.10
N PHE A 308 -6.55 3.19 -22.91
CA PHE A 308 -5.31 3.29 -22.18
C PHE A 308 -4.12 2.84 -23.03
N THR A 309 -2.94 3.35 -22.67
CA THR A 309 -1.65 2.89 -23.22
C THR A 309 -0.74 2.50 -22.07
N ASP A 310 -0.17 1.30 -22.09
CA ASP A 310 0.87 0.94 -21.13
C ASP A 310 2.16 1.70 -21.46
N VAL A 311 2.53 2.59 -20.55
CA VAL A 311 3.74 3.43 -20.67
C VAL A 311 4.83 3.05 -19.65
N ALA A 312 4.65 2.00 -18.84
CA ALA A 312 5.54 1.68 -17.72
C ALA A 312 7.02 1.59 -18.13
N VAL A 313 7.32 0.95 -19.27
CA VAL A 313 8.70 0.82 -19.78
C VAL A 313 9.27 2.18 -20.20
N THR A 314 8.51 2.97 -20.95
CA THR A 314 8.96 4.28 -21.44
C THR A 314 8.99 5.33 -20.34
N ALA A 315 8.10 5.22 -19.37
CA ALA A 315 8.06 6.07 -18.18
C ALA A 315 9.09 5.68 -17.12
N GLY A 316 9.77 4.53 -17.23
CA GLY A 316 10.77 4.11 -16.25
C GLY A 316 10.19 3.53 -14.95
N ALA A 317 8.93 3.04 -14.95
CA ALA A 317 8.24 2.49 -13.79
C ALA A 317 8.01 0.96 -13.88
N ALA A 318 8.54 0.29 -14.92
CA ALA A 318 8.36 -1.15 -15.15
C ALA A 318 9.37 -2.02 -14.38
N PHE A 319 10.61 -1.56 -14.25
CA PHE A 319 11.78 -2.28 -13.77
C PHE A 319 12.46 -1.54 -12.61
N ASN A 320 13.39 -2.22 -11.92
CA ASN A 320 14.31 -1.54 -10.99
C ASN A 320 15.42 -0.77 -11.75
N GLU A 321 16.33 -0.11 -11.03
CA GLU A 321 17.43 0.68 -11.62
C GLU A 321 18.39 -0.15 -12.50
N ASP A 322 18.50 -1.45 -12.27
CA ASP A 322 19.30 -2.40 -13.07
C ASP A 322 18.57 -2.86 -14.35
N GLY A 323 17.33 -2.41 -14.60
CA GLY A 323 16.50 -2.86 -15.71
C GLY A 323 15.99 -4.30 -15.55
N ARG A 324 15.80 -4.77 -14.31
CA ARG A 324 15.34 -6.13 -14.02
C ARG A 324 13.88 -6.15 -13.62
N GLU A 325 13.19 -7.21 -14.08
CA GLU A 325 11.87 -7.57 -13.57
C GLU A 325 11.95 -7.92 -12.09
N GLN A 326 10.97 -7.48 -11.33
CA GLN A 326 10.85 -7.74 -9.90
C GLN A 326 9.55 -8.49 -9.60
N ALA A 327 9.45 -9.11 -8.42
CA ALA A 327 8.21 -9.70 -7.95
C ALA A 327 7.42 -8.65 -7.15
N GLY A 328 6.77 -7.74 -7.90
CA GLY A 328 5.99 -6.66 -7.30
C GLY A 328 4.67 -7.15 -6.72
N MET A 329 4.33 -6.68 -5.50
CA MET A 329 3.11 -7.07 -4.80
C MET A 329 2.26 -5.86 -4.39
N GLY A 330 2.55 -5.21 -3.28
CA GLY A 330 1.81 -4.04 -2.83
C GLY A 330 2.35 -2.74 -3.43
N THR A 331 1.47 -1.75 -3.53
CA THR A 331 1.80 -0.42 -4.07
C THR A 331 1.30 0.68 -3.14
N SER A 332 2.00 1.80 -3.10
CA SER A 332 1.55 3.00 -2.39
C SER A 332 1.95 4.25 -3.16
N VAL A 333 1.12 5.27 -3.10
CA VAL A 333 1.31 6.52 -3.84
C VAL A 333 1.28 7.70 -2.86
N ALA A 334 2.27 8.59 -2.93
CA ALA A 334 2.32 9.85 -2.20
C ALA A 334 3.34 10.81 -2.82
N ASP A 335 3.27 12.09 -2.49
CA ASP A 335 4.31 13.10 -2.74
C ASP A 335 5.35 13.02 -1.60
N PHE A 336 6.34 12.10 -1.72
CA PHE A 336 7.26 11.85 -0.60
C PHE A 336 8.33 12.94 -0.42
N ASP A 337 8.68 13.66 -1.47
CA ASP A 337 9.73 14.69 -1.42
C ASP A 337 9.19 16.14 -1.39
N GLY A 338 7.86 16.31 -1.43
CA GLY A 338 7.18 17.60 -1.26
C GLY A 338 7.26 18.48 -2.49
N ASP A 339 7.44 17.90 -3.67
CA ASP A 339 7.55 18.64 -4.93
C ASP A 339 6.19 18.81 -5.65
N GLY A 340 5.13 18.27 -5.09
CA GLY A 340 3.75 18.38 -5.57
C GLY A 340 3.36 17.33 -6.59
N ARG A 341 4.20 16.32 -6.84
CA ARG A 341 3.93 15.20 -7.75
C ARG A 341 3.79 13.91 -6.98
N LEU A 342 3.00 13.01 -7.52
CA LEU A 342 2.77 11.72 -6.89
C LEU A 342 3.82 10.72 -7.33
N ASP A 343 4.47 10.12 -6.36
CA ASP A 343 5.49 9.08 -6.49
C ASP A 343 4.89 7.72 -6.19
N ILE A 344 5.56 6.65 -6.62
CA ILE A 344 5.07 5.28 -6.46
C ILE A 344 6.08 4.46 -5.68
N PHE A 345 5.63 3.80 -4.61
CA PHE A 345 6.39 2.77 -3.92
C PHE A 345 5.79 1.39 -4.23
N LYS A 346 6.67 0.40 -4.46
CA LYS A 346 6.30 -0.99 -4.76
C LYS A 346 7.11 -1.94 -3.90
N THR A 347 6.45 -2.88 -3.22
CA THR A 347 7.11 -3.95 -2.47
C THR A 347 7.65 -5.05 -3.39
N ASN A 348 8.58 -5.86 -2.87
CA ASN A 348 9.23 -6.89 -3.65
C ASN A 348 9.51 -8.16 -2.83
N PHE A 349 9.92 -9.23 -3.53
CA PHE A 349 10.31 -10.52 -2.97
C PHE A 349 11.63 -10.42 -2.18
N SER A 350 11.88 -11.39 -1.30
CA SER A 350 13.15 -11.50 -0.56
C SER A 350 14.36 -11.63 -1.49
N ASP A 351 15.51 -11.18 -1.01
CA ASP A 351 16.78 -11.03 -1.72
C ASP A 351 16.78 -9.95 -2.83
N ASP A 352 15.77 -9.07 -2.84
CA ASP A 352 15.71 -7.90 -3.72
C ASP A 352 15.18 -6.67 -2.96
N THR A 353 15.29 -5.48 -3.54
CA THR A 353 14.81 -4.23 -2.93
C THR A 353 13.37 -3.93 -3.31
N SER A 354 12.56 -3.46 -2.37
CA SER A 354 11.36 -2.68 -2.72
C SER A 354 11.77 -1.40 -3.45
N THR A 355 10.95 -0.92 -4.38
CA THR A 355 11.34 0.18 -5.28
C THR A 355 10.52 1.43 -5.03
N LEU A 356 11.19 2.58 -4.91
CA LEU A 356 10.60 3.91 -4.90
C LEU A 356 10.85 4.59 -6.26
N TYR A 357 9.79 4.80 -7.03
CA TYR A 357 9.81 5.54 -8.28
C TYR A 357 9.43 6.99 -8.01
N ARG A 358 10.41 7.90 -8.14
CA ARG A 358 10.22 9.34 -8.04
C ARG A 358 9.72 9.90 -9.37
N ASN A 359 8.64 10.65 -9.32
CA ASN A 359 8.07 11.32 -10.49
C ASN A 359 8.89 12.55 -10.89
N ASN A 360 9.40 12.58 -12.12
CA ASN A 360 10.24 13.65 -12.63
C ASN A 360 9.43 14.86 -13.15
N GLY A 361 8.11 14.75 -13.30
CA GLY A 361 7.21 15.79 -13.80
C GLY A 361 7.24 16.00 -15.32
N ASP A 362 7.86 15.10 -16.06
CA ASP A 362 7.93 15.11 -17.52
C ASP A 362 7.30 13.85 -18.15
N GLY A 363 6.50 13.11 -17.37
CA GLY A 363 5.90 11.84 -17.75
C GLY A 363 6.83 10.64 -17.52
N SER A 364 7.94 10.83 -16.81
CA SER A 364 8.88 9.77 -16.47
C SER A 364 9.11 9.65 -14.97
N PHE A 365 9.63 8.49 -14.55
CA PHE A 365 10.05 8.19 -13.19
C PHE A 365 11.54 7.83 -13.13
N SER A 366 12.15 8.11 -11.99
CA SER A 366 13.50 7.67 -11.63
C SER A 366 13.45 6.77 -10.41
N ASP A 367 14.23 5.70 -10.38
CA ASP A 367 14.39 4.87 -9.18
C ASP A 367 15.15 5.68 -8.11
N ALA A 368 14.46 6.02 -7.03
CA ALA A 368 14.99 6.77 -5.89
C ALA A 368 15.27 5.88 -4.67
N THR A 369 15.19 4.56 -4.80
CA THR A 369 15.27 3.60 -3.68
C THR A 369 16.53 3.78 -2.84
N PHE A 370 17.70 3.71 -3.45
CA PHE A 370 18.98 3.88 -2.73
C PHE A 370 19.24 5.32 -2.29
N PRO A 371 19.03 6.35 -3.14
CA PRO A 371 19.16 7.75 -2.72
C PRO A 371 18.26 8.10 -1.52
N ALA A 372 17.05 7.56 -1.46
CA ALA A 372 16.11 7.77 -0.37
C ALA A 372 16.44 6.96 0.91
N GLY A 373 17.40 6.02 0.86
CA GLY A 373 17.78 5.18 2.00
C GLY A 373 16.87 3.97 2.21
N LEU A 374 16.09 3.55 1.22
CA LEU A 374 15.13 2.44 1.28
C LEU A 374 15.70 1.10 0.79
N GLY A 375 16.94 1.04 0.33
CA GLY A 375 17.63 -0.18 -0.12
C GLY A 375 18.03 -1.12 1.03
N LEU A 376 17.24 -1.17 2.12
CA LEU A 376 17.46 -1.96 3.32
C LEU A 376 16.49 -3.15 3.38
N HIS A 377 16.73 -4.06 4.32
CA HIS A 377 15.82 -5.18 4.63
C HIS A 377 15.48 -6.10 3.44
N THR A 378 16.41 -6.25 2.50
CA THR A 378 16.24 -7.10 1.31
C THR A 378 15.98 -8.57 1.64
N GLN A 379 16.29 -9.01 2.86
CA GLN A 379 15.99 -10.37 3.33
C GLN A 379 14.48 -10.61 3.54
N TYR A 380 13.67 -9.55 3.70
CA TYR A 380 12.24 -9.69 3.92
C TYR A 380 11.46 -9.72 2.61
N LEU A 381 10.33 -10.40 2.64
CA LEU A 381 9.38 -10.45 1.54
C LEU A 381 8.24 -9.47 1.84
N GLY A 382 8.23 -8.32 1.13
CA GLY A 382 7.26 -7.25 1.35
C GLY A 382 5.93 -7.51 0.63
N TRP A 383 4.82 -7.25 1.31
CA TRP A 383 3.45 -7.33 0.78
C TRP A 383 2.78 -5.97 0.82
N GLY A 384 1.91 -5.75 1.77
CA GLY A 384 1.25 -4.46 1.93
C GLY A 384 2.25 -3.36 2.28
N ALA A 385 2.07 -2.18 1.69
CA ALA A 385 2.83 -0.98 2.03
C ALA A 385 1.94 0.25 1.91
N MET A 386 2.14 1.22 2.81
CA MET A 386 1.43 2.49 2.75
C MET A 386 2.31 3.65 3.17
N PHE A 387 2.23 4.72 2.38
CA PHE A 387 2.64 6.04 2.84
C PHE A 387 1.57 6.59 3.78
N PHE A 388 1.98 7.16 4.91
CA PHE A 388 1.10 7.80 5.89
C PHE A 388 1.93 8.67 6.83
N ASP A 389 1.40 9.76 7.31
CA ASP A 389 2.10 10.65 8.24
C ASP A 389 1.75 10.25 9.68
N PHE A 390 2.55 9.35 10.29
CA PHE A 390 2.23 8.75 11.59
C PHE A 390 2.48 9.69 12.77
N ASP A 391 3.31 10.73 12.61
CA ASP A 391 3.62 11.72 13.66
C ASP A 391 3.08 13.12 13.35
N ASN A 392 2.31 13.27 12.27
CA ASN A 392 1.68 14.50 11.79
C ASN A 392 2.69 15.64 11.50
N ASP A 393 3.92 15.30 11.11
CA ASP A 393 4.97 16.30 10.83
C ASP A 393 4.89 16.90 9.42
N SER A 394 3.87 16.50 8.65
CA SER A 394 3.55 16.88 7.28
C SER A 394 4.41 16.19 6.19
N TRP A 395 5.11 15.12 6.52
CA TRP A 395 5.84 14.31 5.57
C TRP A 395 5.32 12.87 5.59
N PRO A 396 4.96 12.31 4.43
CA PRO A 396 4.50 10.93 4.41
C PRO A 396 5.64 9.96 4.74
N ASP A 397 5.45 9.21 5.82
CA ASP A 397 6.28 8.10 6.25
C ASP A 397 5.88 6.82 5.51
N LEU A 398 6.61 5.73 5.70
CA LEU A 398 6.35 4.49 4.98
C LEU A 398 6.35 3.29 5.93
N ILE A 399 5.29 2.49 5.89
CA ILE A 399 5.23 1.17 6.54
C ILE A 399 5.17 0.06 5.50
N VAL A 400 5.87 -1.06 5.77
CA VAL A 400 5.83 -2.29 4.95
C VAL A 400 5.50 -3.48 5.83
N ALA A 401 4.49 -4.25 5.43
CA ALA A 401 4.12 -5.52 6.02
C ALA A 401 4.85 -6.65 5.29
N ASN A 402 5.54 -7.52 6.03
CA ASN A 402 6.38 -8.58 5.48
C ASN A 402 5.91 -9.97 5.92
N GLY A 403 6.25 -10.99 5.14
CA GLY A 403 5.97 -12.38 5.47
C GLY A 403 6.31 -13.31 4.31
N HIS A 404 7.13 -14.32 4.57
CA HIS A 404 7.58 -15.23 3.52
C HIS A 404 6.46 -16.14 3.00
N VAL A 405 6.61 -16.65 1.76
CA VAL A 405 5.64 -17.57 1.13
C VAL A 405 5.98 -19.02 1.37
N TYR A 406 7.23 -19.33 1.72
CA TYR A 406 7.73 -20.69 1.92
C TYR A 406 7.96 -20.98 3.41
N PRO A 407 7.12 -21.82 4.07
CA PRO A 407 7.41 -22.29 5.43
C PRO A 407 8.74 -23.05 5.54
N GLU A 408 9.27 -23.54 4.43
CA GLU A 408 10.54 -24.23 4.33
C GLU A 408 11.74 -23.37 4.74
N VAL A 409 11.63 -22.02 4.72
CA VAL A 409 12.74 -21.11 5.11
C VAL A 409 13.17 -21.33 6.54
N ASP A 410 12.23 -21.54 7.45
CA ASP A 410 12.54 -21.83 8.88
C ASP A 410 13.18 -23.21 9.04
N LYS A 411 12.60 -24.20 8.38
CA LYS A 411 13.06 -25.60 8.45
C LYS A 411 14.49 -25.79 7.95
N TYR A 412 14.88 -25.06 6.90
CA TYR A 412 16.17 -25.22 6.25
C TYR A 412 17.13 -24.04 6.52
N HIS A 413 16.73 -23.06 7.34
CA HIS A 413 17.52 -21.87 7.72
C HIS A 413 18.07 -21.12 6.50
N LEU A 414 17.17 -20.73 5.59
CA LEU A 414 17.53 -20.17 4.29
C LEU A 414 17.83 -18.66 4.29
N GLY A 415 18.11 -18.06 5.47
CA GLY A 415 18.50 -16.66 5.63
C GLY A 415 17.33 -15.68 5.79
N SER A 416 16.12 -16.20 5.92
CA SER A 416 14.85 -15.49 6.16
C SER A 416 14.00 -16.33 7.10
N ASN A 417 12.90 -15.78 7.62
CA ASN A 417 11.91 -16.52 8.41
C ASN A 417 10.57 -16.48 7.71
N TYR A 418 9.68 -17.43 8.02
CA TYR A 418 8.31 -17.43 7.49
C TYR A 418 7.49 -16.26 8.05
N GLU A 419 7.62 -16.02 9.35
CA GLU A 419 7.10 -14.83 10.00
C GLU A 419 8.20 -13.77 10.06
N GLU A 420 7.89 -12.57 9.54
CA GLU A 420 8.83 -11.47 9.42
C GLU A 420 8.32 -10.22 10.15
N PRO A 421 9.21 -9.36 10.70
CA PRO A 421 8.79 -8.10 11.31
C PRO A 421 8.32 -7.11 10.23
N ARG A 422 7.54 -6.12 10.65
CA ARG A 422 7.20 -4.98 9.80
C ARG A 422 8.39 -4.05 9.71
N VAL A 423 8.42 -3.22 8.68
CA VAL A 423 9.42 -2.17 8.52
C VAL A 423 8.71 -0.82 8.56
N LEU A 424 9.28 0.11 9.32
CA LEU A 424 8.80 1.49 9.43
C LEU A 424 9.93 2.46 9.10
N TYR A 425 9.71 3.29 8.11
CA TYR A 425 10.61 4.35 7.71
C TYR A 425 9.97 5.71 8.00
N ARG A 426 10.71 6.58 8.71
CA ARG A 426 10.34 7.98 8.90
C ARG A 426 10.93 8.84 7.81
N ASN A 427 10.11 9.67 7.18
CA ASN A 427 10.55 10.66 6.21
C ASN A 427 11.29 11.82 6.91
N ASN A 428 12.47 12.18 6.40
CA ASN A 428 13.30 13.25 6.98
C ASN A 428 12.99 14.65 6.40
N GLY A 429 12.04 14.74 5.45
CA GLY A 429 11.66 15.99 4.80
C GLY A 429 12.71 16.56 3.84
N ASN A 430 13.61 15.73 3.37
CA ASN A 430 14.70 16.10 2.47
C ASN A 430 14.92 15.08 1.33
N GLY A 431 13.88 14.26 1.04
CA GLY A 431 13.93 13.19 0.05
C GLY A 431 14.60 11.90 0.55
N THR A 432 14.85 11.78 1.87
CA THR A 432 15.41 10.55 2.48
C THR A 432 14.58 10.07 3.64
N PHE A 433 14.75 8.79 3.99
CA PHE A 433 14.08 8.15 5.12
C PHE A 433 15.07 7.67 6.18
N THR A 434 14.60 7.60 7.43
CA THR A 434 15.29 6.96 8.56
C THR A 434 14.54 5.71 8.95
N ASP A 435 15.24 4.58 9.02
CA ASP A 435 14.70 3.31 9.50
C ASP A 435 14.44 3.36 11.01
N LEU A 436 13.18 3.24 11.42
CA LEU A 436 12.75 3.16 12.80
C LEU A 436 12.33 1.75 13.24
N SER A 437 12.42 0.75 12.36
CA SER A 437 11.86 -0.59 12.57
C SER A 437 12.24 -1.22 13.90
N ALA A 438 13.50 -1.07 14.32
CA ALA A 438 13.99 -1.66 15.58
C ALA A 438 13.53 -0.91 16.85
N SER A 439 13.06 0.34 16.72
CA SER A 439 12.76 1.23 17.85
C SER A 439 11.31 1.70 17.92
N ALA A 440 10.49 1.38 16.92
CA ALA A 440 9.12 1.88 16.80
C ALA A 440 8.07 1.08 17.61
N GLY A 441 8.49 0.25 18.53
CA GLY A 441 7.62 -0.48 19.46
C GLY A 441 7.27 -1.91 19.01
N PRO A 442 6.61 -2.69 19.89
CA PRO A 442 6.36 -4.13 19.67
C PRO A 442 5.40 -4.39 18.50
N GLY A 443 4.54 -3.45 18.12
CA GLY A 443 3.68 -3.59 16.94
C GLY A 443 4.47 -3.68 15.64
N ILE A 444 5.67 -3.11 15.58
CA ILE A 444 6.56 -3.18 14.41
C ILE A 444 7.49 -4.40 14.52
N THR A 445 8.12 -4.62 15.68
CA THR A 445 9.15 -5.64 15.85
C THR A 445 8.62 -7.07 15.98
N THR A 446 7.34 -7.27 16.30
CA THR A 446 6.73 -8.61 16.36
C THR A 446 6.54 -9.16 14.97
N SER A 447 7.09 -10.35 14.73
CA SER A 447 6.98 -11.04 13.44
C SER A 447 5.59 -11.64 13.22
N ALA A 448 5.16 -11.65 11.95
CA ALA A 448 3.97 -12.35 11.47
C ALA A 448 4.17 -12.66 9.98
N SER A 449 3.40 -13.59 9.42
CA SER A 449 3.34 -13.74 7.96
C SER A 449 2.25 -12.81 7.41
N ALA A 450 2.60 -11.51 7.30
CA ALA A 450 1.67 -10.46 6.93
C ALA A 450 1.36 -10.44 5.43
N ARG A 451 0.20 -9.84 5.04
CA ARG A 451 -0.23 -9.64 3.65
C ARG A 451 -0.84 -8.26 3.46
N GLY A 452 -2.14 -8.17 3.32
CA GLY A 452 -2.86 -6.91 3.13
C GLY A 452 -2.67 -5.95 4.30
N LEU A 453 -2.59 -4.66 3.98
CA LEU A 453 -2.42 -3.57 4.92
C LEU A 453 -3.29 -2.39 4.51
N ALA A 454 -3.99 -1.80 5.47
CA ALA A 454 -4.73 -0.56 5.30
C ALA A 454 -4.45 0.40 6.46
N VAL A 455 -4.52 1.70 6.18
CA VAL A 455 -4.35 2.76 7.17
C VAL A 455 -5.59 3.63 7.28
N GLY A 456 -5.86 4.19 8.47
CA GLY A 456 -6.98 5.10 8.68
C GLY A 456 -7.03 5.68 10.09
N ASP A 457 -7.70 6.81 10.23
CA ASP A 457 -8.00 7.41 11.53
C ASP A 457 -9.25 6.76 12.12
N LEU A 458 -9.06 5.60 12.76
CA LEU A 458 -10.14 4.80 13.38
C LEU A 458 -10.77 5.47 14.61
N TRP A 459 -10.08 6.46 15.18
CA TRP A 459 -10.49 7.09 16.42
C TRP A 459 -10.99 8.53 16.23
N ASN A 460 -10.96 9.04 14.99
CA ASN A 460 -11.30 10.43 14.64
C ASN A 460 -10.50 11.46 15.47
N ASP A 461 -9.26 11.13 15.82
CA ASP A 461 -8.38 11.96 16.66
C ASP A 461 -7.07 12.38 15.98
N GLY A 462 -6.94 12.11 14.68
CA GLY A 462 -5.78 12.45 13.85
C GLY A 462 -4.61 11.48 13.95
N ARG A 463 -4.75 10.40 14.73
CA ARG A 463 -3.75 9.34 14.80
C ARG A 463 -4.09 8.23 13.82
N ILE A 464 -3.24 8.06 12.83
CA ILE A 464 -3.44 7.00 11.84
C ILE A 464 -3.07 5.65 12.42
N SER A 465 -4.01 4.73 12.41
CA SER A 465 -3.85 3.32 12.78
C SER A 465 -3.56 2.47 11.55
N VAL A 466 -2.96 1.29 11.77
CA VAL A 466 -2.64 0.34 10.68
C VAL A 466 -3.32 -0.99 10.98
N VAL A 467 -4.11 -1.49 10.03
CA VAL A 467 -4.73 -2.82 10.07
C VAL A 467 -4.00 -3.73 9.09
N ILE A 468 -3.61 -4.93 9.55
CA ILE A 468 -2.83 -5.87 8.75
C ILE A 468 -3.47 -7.25 8.81
N SER A 469 -3.70 -7.87 7.66
CA SER A 469 -4.06 -9.28 7.55
C SER A 469 -2.82 -10.16 7.71
N ASN A 470 -2.88 -11.15 8.58
CA ASN A 470 -1.80 -12.10 8.83
C ASN A 470 -2.24 -13.52 8.45
N MET A 471 -1.38 -14.24 7.74
CA MET A 471 -1.62 -15.63 7.33
C MET A 471 -1.74 -16.56 8.53
N SER A 472 -2.80 -17.35 8.57
CA SER A 472 -3.03 -18.38 9.61
C SER A 472 -2.97 -17.84 11.05
N ALA A 473 -3.31 -16.56 11.21
CA ALA A 473 -3.30 -15.84 12.48
C ALA A 473 -4.44 -14.80 12.52
N ARG A 474 -4.63 -14.18 13.69
CA ARG A 474 -5.51 -13.01 13.80
C ARG A 474 -4.90 -11.80 13.08
N PRO A 475 -5.72 -10.84 12.65
CA PRO A 475 -5.21 -9.58 12.14
C PRO A 475 -4.44 -8.81 13.22
N SER A 476 -3.59 -7.88 12.80
CA SER A 476 -3.00 -6.87 13.69
C SER A 476 -3.72 -5.55 13.53
N LEU A 477 -3.93 -4.85 14.64
CA LEU A 477 -4.36 -3.44 14.71
C LEU A 477 -3.28 -2.66 15.44
N LEU A 478 -2.47 -1.92 14.69
CA LEU A 478 -1.35 -1.18 15.23
C LEU A 478 -1.76 0.27 15.51
N VAL A 479 -1.56 0.71 16.75
CA VAL A 479 -1.80 2.08 17.20
C VAL A 479 -0.47 2.69 17.64
N ASN A 480 -0.15 3.88 17.16
CA ASN A 480 0.99 4.64 17.65
C ASN A 480 0.61 5.30 18.99
N GLU A 481 1.23 4.83 20.08
CA GLU A 481 1.01 5.38 21.42
C GLU A 481 1.90 6.60 21.72
N ALA A 482 2.89 6.89 20.85
CA ALA A 482 3.68 8.11 20.97
C ALA A 482 2.77 9.33 20.75
N ARG A 483 2.97 10.35 21.59
CA ARG A 483 2.19 11.58 21.50
C ARG A 483 2.96 12.61 20.70
N SER A 484 2.30 13.19 19.71
CA SER A 484 2.75 14.37 19.00
C SER A 484 1.96 15.59 19.43
N SER A 485 2.59 16.77 19.39
CA SER A 485 1.92 18.07 19.50
C SER A 485 1.64 18.68 18.13
N ASN A 486 1.89 17.93 17.06
CA ASN A 486 1.64 18.35 15.70
C ASN A 486 0.13 18.37 15.41
N HIS A 487 -0.28 19.31 14.59
CA HIS A 487 -1.64 19.46 14.11
C HIS A 487 -1.90 18.64 12.86
N TRP A 488 -3.16 18.46 12.53
CA TRP A 488 -3.60 17.67 11.38
C TRP A 488 -4.89 18.22 10.76
N ILE A 489 -5.26 17.73 9.61
CA ILE A 489 -6.58 17.90 9.00
C ILE A 489 -6.93 16.64 8.20
N ALA A 490 -8.19 16.22 8.24
CA ALA A 490 -8.70 15.19 7.36
C ALA A 490 -9.87 15.71 6.52
N ILE A 491 -9.94 15.29 5.28
CA ILE A 491 -10.93 15.75 4.29
C ILE A 491 -11.73 14.55 3.79
N LYS A 492 -13.04 14.53 4.09
CA LYS A 492 -14.03 13.68 3.42
C LYS A 492 -14.61 14.46 2.26
N THR A 493 -14.40 13.97 1.06
CA THR A 493 -14.98 14.56 -0.17
C THR A 493 -16.39 14.06 -0.39
N VAL A 494 -17.25 14.90 -1.00
CA VAL A 494 -18.60 14.51 -1.42
C VAL A 494 -18.86 15.10 -2.79
N GLY A 495 -18.82 14.28 -3.81
CA GLY A 495 -19.13 14.67 -5.19
C GLY A 495 -20.60 15.04 -5.38
N SER A 496 -20.86 15.85 -6.36
CA SER A 496 -22.21 16.21 -6.81
C SER A 496 -22.39 16.11 -8.31
N LYS A 497 -21.33 16.34 -9.10
CA LYS A 497 -21.18 16.02 -10.52
C LYS A 497 -20.14 14.93 -10.71
N SER A 498 -19.13 14.92 -9.89
CA SER A 498 -18.20 13.82 -9.73
C SER A 498 -18.89 12.65 -9.03
N ASN A 499 -18.27 11.47 -9.08
CA ASN A 499 -18.70 10.34 -8.26
C ASN A 499 -18.85 10.73 -6.79
N ARG A 500 -19.73 10.07 -6.07
CA ARG A 500 -20.19 10.47 -4.74
C ARG A 500 -19.06 10.58 -3.71
N ASP A 501 -18.10 9.67 -3.74
CA ASP A 501 -16.96 9.66 -2.80
C ASP A 501 -15.89 10.68 -3.19
N GLY A 502 -15.93 11.19 -4.43
CA GLY A 502 -14.90 12.06 -4.96
C GLY A 502 -13.60 11.31 -5.28
N ILE A 503 -13.64 10.00 -5.53
CA ILE A 503 -12.47 9.22 -5.95
C ILE A 503 -11.89 9.84 -7.23
N GLY A 504 -10.56 10.12 -7.20
CA GLY A 504 -9.85 10.90 -8.21
C GLY A 504 -9.76 12.39 -7.90
N ALA A 505 -10.40 12.89 -6.83
CA ALA A 505 -10.24 14.28 -6.42
C ALA A 505 -8.85 14.52 -5.85
N ARG A 506 -8.14 15.53 -6.37
CA ARG A 506 -6.83 15.96 -5.90
C ARG A 506 -6.99 17.06 -4.87
N VAL A 507 -6.54 16.78 -3.64
CA VAL A 507 -6.58 17.72 -2.51
C VAL A 507 -5.21 18.36 -2.33
N THR A 508 -5.19 19.68 -2.28
CA THR A 508 -3.97 20.47 -2.08
C THR A 508 -4.12 21.35 -0.84
N VAL A 509 -3.22 21.21 0.11
CA VAL A 509 -3.17 22.01 1.34
C VAL A 509 -1.88 22.83 1.38
N LYS A 510 -2.01 24.13 1.62
CA LYS A 510 -0.86 25.04 1.75
C LYS A 510 -0.70 25.50 3.19
N ILE A 511 0.51 25.32 3.71
CA ILE A 511 0.94 25.76 5.05
C ILE A 511 2.30 26.47 4.94
N GLY A 512 2.33 27.78 5.10
CA GLY A 512 3.54 28.58 4.94
C GLY A 512 4.14 28.47 3.53
N LYS A 513 5.30 27.81 3.42
CA LYS A 513 5.98 27.59 2.14
C LYS A 513 5.74 26.19 1.56
N ARG A 514 5.10 25.32 2.32
CA ARG A 514 4.84 23.92 1.89
C ARG A 514 3.49 23.84 1.20
N THR A 515 3.45 22.99 0.21
CA THR A 515 2.24 22.51 -0.44
C THR A 515 2.20 21.00 -0.24
N LEU A 516 1.14 20.49 0.34
CA LEU A 516 0.87 19.08 0.56
C LEU A 516 -0.17 18.66 -0.47
N VAL A 517 0.03 17.52 -1.07
CA VAL A 517 -0.84 17.01 -2.15
C VAL A 517 -1.14 15.54 -1.89
N ASP A 518 -2.39 15.16 -2.08
CA ASP A 518 -2.82 13.78 -2.15
C ASP A 518 -4.13 13.65 -2.93
N GLU A 519 -4.55 12.45 -3.26
CA GLU A 519 -5.77 12.14 -4.00
C GLU A 519 -6.66 11.18 -3.22
N VAL A 520 -7.97 11.31 -3.42
CA VAL A 520 -8.94 10.33 -2.92
C VAL A 520 -8.84 9.07 -3.78
N ARG A 521 -8.56 7.92 -3.17
CA ARG A 521 -8.35 6.64 -3.88
C ARG A 521 -9.19 5.53 -3.31
N SER A 522 -9.65 4.65 -4.19
CA SER A 522 -10.14 3.32 -3.88
C SER A 522 -9.09 2.30 -4.29
N GLY A 523 -8.84 1.30 -3.46
CA GLY A 523 -7.79 0.31 -3.70
C GLY A 523 -6.38 0.86 -3.49
N SER A 524 -5.55 0.16 -2.74
CA SER A 524 -4.17 0.54 -2.45
C SER A 524 -3.43 -0.62 -1.79
N SER A 525 -2.14 -0.44 -1.52
CA SER A 525 -1.33 -1.39 -0.76
C SER A 525 -1.28 -2.76 -1.48
N TYR A 526 -1.48 -3.83 -0.76
CA TYR A 526 -1.66 -5.17 -1.30
C TYR A 526 -3.09 -5.62 -1.05
N ASP A 527 -3.87 -5.75 -2.13
CA ASP A 527 -5.23 -6.28 -2.10
C ASP A 527 -6.18 -5.56 -1.10
N SER A 528 -5.92 -4.28 -0.78
CA SER A 528 -6.55 -3.61 0.36
C SER A 528 -7.11 -2.23 -0.01
N ASN A 529 -7.91 -1.66 0.90
CA ASN A 529 -8.47 -0.32 0.77
C ASN A 529 -8.32 0.45 2.08
N SER A 530 -7.56 1.55 2.06
CA SER A 530 -7.42 2.45 3.20
C SER A 530 -8.62 3.38 3.35
N ASP A 531 -8.74 4.05 4.51
CA ASP A 531 -9.69 5.14 4.72
C ASP A 531 -9.56 6.18 3.58
N MET A 532 -10.67 6.45 2.88
CA MET A 532 -10.66 7.38 1.75
C MET A 532 -10.60 8.85 2.15
N ARG A 533 -10.71 9.17 3.44
CA ARG A 533 -10.49 10.54 3.93
C ARG A 533 -9.02 10.91 3.76
N VAL A 534 -8.75 11.95 2.97
CA VAL A 534 -7.38 12.43 2.77
C VAL A 534 -6.89 13.10 4.05
N HIS A 535 -5.82 12.56 4.63
CA HIS A 535 -5.23 13.03 5.89
C HIS A 535 -3.92 13.76 5.62
N PHE A 536 -3.76 14.94 6.21
CA PHE A 536 -2.50 15.69 6.21
C PHE A 536 -2.09 16.03 7.63
N GLY A 537 -0.88 15.63 8.03
CA GLY A 537 -0.19 16.25 9.13
C GLY A 537 0.21 17.67 8.77
N LEU A 538 0.16 18.57 9.73
CA LEU A 538 0.43 20.00 9.53
C LEU A 538 1.66 20.49 10.31
N GLY A 539 2.34 19.58 11.04
CA GLY A 539 3.41 19.95 11.94
C GLY A 539 2.92 20.94 13.00
N ALA A 540 3.70 21.97 13.25
CA ALA A 540 3.34 23.03 14.22
C ALA A 540 2.37 24.08 13.65
N ALA A 541 1.84 23.94 12.44
CA ALA A 541 0.97 24.93 11.82
C ALA A 541 -0.44 24.89 12.44
N THR A 542 -0.85 25.97 13.11
CA THR A 542 -2.15 26.12 13.76
C THR A 542 -3.25 26.65 12.82
N LYS A 543 -2.92 26.86 11.55
CA LYS A 543 -3.85 27.31 10.49
C LYS A 543 -3.42 26.81 9.14
N ILE A 544 -4.37 26.71 8.25
CA ILE A 544 -4.19 26.42 6.84
C ILE A 544 -4.24 27.75 6.09
N ASP A 545 -3.29 27.98 5.16
CA ASP A 545 -3.27 29.18 4.34
C ASP A 545 -4.19 29.06 3.13
N GLU A 546 -4.31 27.86 2.56
CA GLU A 546 -5.21 27.55 1.43
C GLU A 546 -5.51 26.04 1.40
N LEU A 547 -6.74 25.67 1.08
CA LEU A 547 -7.12 24.32 0.68
C LEU A 547 -7.85 24.40 -0.65
N LYS A 548 -7.40 23.59 -1.60
CA LYS A 548 -8.05 23.42 -2.93
C LYS A 548 -8.39 21.97 -3.16
N ILE A 549 -9.48 21.75 -3.87
CA ILE A 549 -9.85 20.44 -4.41
C ILE A 549 -10.06 20.59 -5.91
N ARG A 550 -9.34 19.82 -6.70
CA ARG A 550 -9.63 19.57 -8.11
C ARG A 550 -10.48 18.30 -8.17
N TRP A 551 -11.75 18.46 -8.49
CA TRP A 551 -12.71 17.38 -8.58
C TRP A 551 -12.58 16.60 -9.90
N PRO A 552 -12.95 15.29 -9.95
CA PRO A 552 -13.00 14.52 -11.20
C PRO A 552 -13.80 15.20 -12.33
N SER A 553 -14.85 15.95 -11.99
CA SER A 553 -15.61 16.75 -12.97
C SER A 553 -14.81 17.85 -13.66
N GLY A 554 -13.58 18.14 -13.21
CA GLY A 554 -12.73 19.24 -13.67
C GLY A 554 -12.96 20.57 -12.95
N LEU A 555 -13.93 20.64 -12.04
CA LEU A 555 -14.12 21.82 -11.20
C LEU A 555 -12.97 21.90 -10.19
N THR A 556 -12.33 23.07 -10.08
CA THR A 556 -11.39 23.36 -9.00
C THR A 556 -11.98 24.38 -8.04
N GLU A 557 -12.00 24.07 -6.76
CA GLU A 557 -12.58 24.92 -5.72
C GLU A 557 -11.58 25.16 -4.58
N ARG A 558 -11.66 26.35 -4.01
CA ARG A 558 -10.99 26.72 -2.76
C ARG A 558 -12.00 26.72 -1.61
N PHE A 559 -11.56 26.15 -0.49
CA PHE A 559 -12.32 26.16 0.77
C PHE A 559 -11.56 26.96 1.82
N ASP A 560 -12.23 27.89 2.46
CA ASP A 560 -11.66 28.85 3.41
C ASP A 560 -12.14 28.54 4.84
N ASN A 561 -11.44 29.09 5.86
CA ASN A 561 -11.81 29.04 7.26
C ASN A 561 -11.87 27.62 7.86
N LEU A 562 -11.06 26.70 7.36
CA LEU A 562 -10.98 25.35 7.88
C LEU A 562 -10.15 25.33 9.17
N ARG A 563 -10.67 24.63 10.18
CA ARG A 563 -9.97 24.43 11.44
C ARG A 563 -8.99 23.26 11.34
N VAL A 564 -7.84 23.38 11.98
CA VAL A 564 -6.94 22.24 12.21
C VAL A 564 -7.54 21.30 13.27
N ASP A 565 -7.00 20.10 13.39
CA ASP A 565 -7.43 19.04 14.31
C ASP A 565 -8.92 18.69 14.14
N THR A 566 -9.36 18.62 12.89
CA THR A 566 -10.77 18.43 12.55
C THR A 566 -10.90 17.66 11.23
N ILE A 567 -11.89 16.79 11.16
CA ILE A 567 -12.36 16.16 9.93
C ILE A 567 -13.37 17.11 9.29
N HIS A 568 -13.14 17.48 8.03
CA HIS A 568 -14.04 18.32 7.25
C HIS A 568 -14.70 17.52 6.13
N THR A 569 -16.03 17.55 6.05
CA THR A 569 -16.76 17.06 4.89
C THR A 569 -16.92 18.20 3.90
N LEU A 570 -16.26 18.11 2.75
CA LEU A 570 -16.27 19.14 1.71
C LEU A 570 -17.05 18.62 0.50
N LYS A 571 -18.09 19.38 0.13
CA LYS A 571 -18.99 19.00 -0.96
C LYS A 571 -18.69 19.81 -2.22
N GLU A 572 -18.59 19.13 -3.35
CA GLU A 572 -18.44 19.74 -4.66
C GLU A 572 -19.56 20.78 -4.95
N GLY A 573 -19.17 21.95 -5.43
CA GLY A 573 -20.06 23.07 -5.73
C GLY A 573 -20.33 23.99 -4.53
N THR A 574 -19.71 23.75 -3.35
CA THR A 574 -19.89 24.60 -2.16
C THR A 574 -18.71 25.49 -1.84
N GLY A 575 -17.55 25.25 -2.46
CA GLY A 575 -16.38 26.10 -2.34
C GLY A 575 -16.43 27.33 -3.28
N THR A 576 -15.33 28.07 -3.31
CA THR A 576 -15.14 29.17 -4.27
C THR A 576 -14.42 28.63 -5.49
N ALA A 577 -15.07 28.64 -6.66
CA ALA A 577 -14.45 28.18 -7.90
C ALA A 577 -13.22 29.02 -8.24
N VAL A 578 -12.11 28.38 -8.58
CA VAL A 578 -10.85 29.01 -8.96
C VAL A 578 -10.41 28.47 -10.32
N GLN A 579 -9.78 29.35 -11.12
CA GLN A 579 -9.18 28.91 -12.38
C GLN A 579 -7.79 28.35 -12.06
N ASP A 580 -7.51 27.12 -12.48
CA ASP A 580 -6.17 26.57 -12.38
C ASP A 580 -5.20 27.32 -13.30
N ALA A 581 -4.06 27.71 -12.74
CA ALA A 581 -3.00 28.37 -13.52
C ALA A 581 -2.38 27.42 -14.57
N ALA A 582 -2.51 26.11 -14.38
CA ALA A 582 -2.00 25.06 -15.27
C ALA A 582 -2.73 24.99 -16.62
N GLU A 583 -4.03 25.30 -16.69
CA GLU A 583 -4.74 25.35 -17.97
C GLU A 583 -4.20 26.40 -18.94
N LYS A 584 -3.58 27.47 -18.44
CA LYS A 584 -2.98 28.51 -19.28
C LYS A 584 -1.66 28.12 -19.96
N SER A 585 -0.94 27.13 -19.44
CA SER A 585 0.35 26.69 -20.00
C SER A 585 0.24 25.51 -20.98
N LYS A 586 -0.85 24.75 -20.94
CA LYS A 586 -1.06 23.51 -21.73
C LYS A 586 -1.85 23.70 -23.04
N ALA A 587 -2.25 24.92 -23.41
CA ALA A 587 -2.73 25.22 -24.77
C ALA A 587 -1.56 25.17 -25.77
N ARG A 588 -0.86 24.05 -25.88
CA ARG A 588 0.03 23.72 -26.99
C ARG A 588 -0.82 23.24 -28.17
N PRO A 589 -0.59 23.76 -29.39
CA PRO A 589 -1.30 23.29 -30.56
C PRO A 589 -0.98 21.82 -30.80
N ALA A 590 -2.00 21.00 -31.02
CA ALA A 590 -1.88 19.62 -31.48
C ALA A 590 -1.00 19.59 -32.75
N GLY A 591 0.16 18.95 -32.68
CA GLY A 591 1.02 18.75 -33.85
C GLY A 591 2.50 18.92 -33.63
N ALA A 592 3.08 18.26 -32.65
CA ALA A 592 4.53 18.00 -32.66
C ALA A 592 4.75 16.53 -32.27
N ALA A 593 5.02 15.72 -33.29
CA ALA A 593 5.53 14.36 -33.10
C ALA A 593 6.82 14.42 -32.31
N ILE A 594 6.94 13.59 -31.32
CA ILE A 594 8.17 13.36 -30.54
C ILE A 594 9.15 12.60 -31.46
N PRO A 595 10.43 13.01 -31.52
CA PRO A 595 11.43 12.41 -32.40
C PRO A 595 11.78 10.96 -32.00
#